data_d94c44335c2651322a72506a54006453
#
_entry.id   d94c44335c2651322a72506a54006453
#
_cell.length_a   1.000
_cell.length_b   1.000
_cell.length_c   1.000
_cell.angle_alpha   90.00
_cell.angle_beta   90.00
_cell.angle_gamma   90.00
#
_symmetry.space_group_name_H-M   'P 1'
#
loop_
_entity.id
_entity.type
_entity.pdbx_description
1 polymer ?
#
loop_
_entity_poly.entity_id
_entity_poly.type
_entity_poly.pdbx_seq_one_letter_code
_entity_poly.pdbx_strand_id
1 'polypeptide(L)'
;MKKIHLTLAILFFVCTPALAQVGDLLWEENFDDLDNWLTVTGNGYWGWGNGELEFYKQENVGIAPIPGEAGNTALRIIARQESGPGIVDQWGNPLSYTSGKVVSKSFVTVMYGMIECRVRVPNIDLGGWPAVWLLGSANYAWPRCGEIDMMEMGSKKAFRDLHDTHNGGNGLNNSTVNQSVTANAIYYSAAAVTPANPSGAASLSWDPDDDFCRPYYSYANPLVERFLVYRLYWDDDCLRMTVVDDGVERYLYTSPFAIDSASAEFQAPFYLIANLAIGGAFTDAYQLGDPGSGLPVSMPFPAEMYVDYIRLYEWNGQGEVSLGPPPQEIGTFGIYTDETPTNDGLVPDVSAEIYVWEGTLTDGSLAPYEGDNVLSWQTAGSGWFGAGIMSMQPVNLFGFGDGHLKFRINIPANVTFKIGIIDTWGNQHYVQFPAHQTTYGLVRNGGWGQASIPVSALRGTAIDLRMLSYEFVILEEHGTACLFALDDIYWEGGGSTSVLDEGVVSRRRLDLHPNAPNPFNARTEIRFDLPSAGIYELEIYDVAGRRVAGFGGVGSAGANSLFWDGRDDRGADLGSGVYYYRLRAGADSATREMILLK
;
A
#
# COMPACT_ATOMS: atom_id res chain seq x y z
N MET A 1 -57.82 38.06 35.82
CA MET A 1 -57.07 37.55 34.65
C MET A 1 -55.56 37.80 34.88
N LYS A 2 -54.80 36.80 35.33
CA LYS A 2 -53.36 36.89 35.55
C LYS A 2 -52.69 36.49 34.25
N LYS A 3 -51.87 37.39 33.66
CA LYS A 3 -51.02 37.11 32.51
C LYS A 3 -49.81 36.33 32.99
N ILE A 4 -49.65 35.12 32.50
CA ILE A 4 -48.43 34.31 32.67
C ILE A 4 -47.49 34.73 31.54
N HIS A 5 -46.31 35.29 31.87
CA HIS A 5 -45.23 35.50 30.94
C HIS A 5 -44.38 34.25 30.89
N LEU A 6 -44.37 33.58 29.75
CA LEU A 6 -43.49 32.43 29.44
C LEU A 6 -42.18 33.00 28.88
N THR A 7 -41.13 32.97 29.68
CA THR A 7 -39.78 33.34 29.22
C THR A 7 -39.15 32.12 28.55
N LEU A 8 -39.02 32.20 27.23
CA LEU A 8 -38.33 31.18 26.45
C LEU A 8 -36.82 31.42 26.59
N ALA A 9 -36.13 30.55 27.34
CA ALA A 9 -34.67 30.55 27.39
C ALA A 9 -34.14 29.84 26.14
N ILE A 10 -33.60 30.62 25.21
CA ILE A 10 -32.85 30.08 24.06
C ILE A 10 -31.46 29.71 24.56
N LEU A 11 -31.16 28.44 24.73
CA LEU A 11 -29.81 27.92 24.91
C LEU A 11 -29.10 28.03 23.56
N PHE A 12 -28.20 29.01 23.45
CA PHE A 12 -27.18 29.00 22.41
C PHE A 12 -26.18 27.92 22.75
N PHE A 13 -26.21 26.80 22.05
CA PHE A 13 -25.07 25.89 21.94
C PHE A 13 -24.00 26.64 21.12
N VAL A 14 -23.04 27.24 21.80
CA VAL A 14 -21.80 27.68 21.17
C VAL A 14 -21.02 26.40 20.87
N CYS A 15 -21.14 25.91 19.64
CA CYS A 15 -20.24 24.88 19.12
C CYS A 15 -18.88 25.58 19.02
N THR A 16 -18.02 25.40 20.01
CA THR A 16 -16.61 25.79 19.87
C THR A 16 -16.05 24.86 18.81
N PRO A 17 -15.45 25.38 17.71
CA PRO A 17 -14.75 24.52 16.79
C PRO A 17 -13.70 23.75 17.59
N ALA A 18 -13.70 22.42 17.47
CA ALA A 18 -12.62 21.61 18.03
C ALA A 18 -11.31 22.16 17.47
N LEU A 19 -10.38 22.53 18.36
CA LEU A 19 -9.05 22.93 17.92
C LEU A 19 -8.44 21.73 17.21
N ALA A 20 -7.91 21.92 16.02
CA ALA A 20 -7.17 20.91 15.27
C ALA A 20 -6.12 20.27 16.19
N GLN A 21 -6.18 18.95 16.36
CA GLN A 21 -5.37 18.24 17.34
C GLN A 21 -4.73 17.00 16.71
N VAL A 22 -3.44 16.86 16.92
CA VAL A 22 -2.71 15.61 16.70
C VAL A 22 -3.07 14.67 17.85
N GLY A 23 -3.54 13.47 17.52
CA GLY A 23 -3.90 12.41 18.45
C GLY A 23 -2.80 11.34 18.60
N ASP A 24 -3.22 10.10 18.74
CA ASP A 24 -2.33 8.98 19.02
C ASP A 24 -1.48 8.60 17.79
N LEU A 25 -0.29 8.01 18.06
CA LEU A 25 0.54 7.38 17.03
C LEU A 25 -0.16 6.09 16.57
N LEU A 26 -0.48 6.02 15.27
CA LEU A 26 -1.17 4.88 14.66
C LEU A 26 -0.20 3.87 14.04
N TRP A 27 0.90 4.36 13.49
CA TRP A 27 1.92 3.54 12.84
C TRP A 27 3.25 4.28 12.78
N GLU A 28 4.35 3.53 12.84
CA GLU A 28 5.69 4.06 12.62
C GLU A 28 6.55 3.08 11.83
N GLU A 29 7.42 3.66 11.01
CA GLU A 29 8.52 3.02 10.32
C GLU A 29 9.82 3.68 10.78
N ASN A 30 10.69 2.92 11.42
CA ASN A 30 11.98 3.39 11.92
C ASN A 30 13.15 2.84 11.09
N PHE A 31 12.85 2.11 9.99
CA PHE A 31 13.82 1.51 9.10
C PHE A 31 14.85 0.63 9.81
N ASP A 32 14.35 -0.26 10.67
CA ASP A 32 15.15 -1.35 11.24
C ASP A 32 15.41 -2.43 10.18
N ASP A 33 14.49 -2.60 9.23
CA ASP A 33 14.53 -3.46 8.05
C ASP A 33 13.80 -2.81 6.85
N LEU A 34 13.57 -3.58 5.79
CA LEU A 34 12.82 -3.14 4.60
C LEU A 34 11.59 -4.02 4.33
N ASP A 35 11.08 -4.73 5.33
CA ASP A 35 9.99 -5.70 5.16
C ASP A 35 8.67 -5.04 4.68
N ASN A 36 8.50 -3.75 4.94
CA ASN A 36 7.36 -2.95 4.47
C ASN A 36 7.58 -2.27 3.11
N TRP A 37 8.70 -2.58 2.42
CA TRP A 37 9.12 -1.81 1.25
C TRP A 37 9.57 -2.69 0.09
N LEU A 38 9.12 -2.34 -1.11
CA LEU A 38 9.66 -2.85 -2.36
C LEU A 38 10.73 -1.90 -2.88
N THR A 39 11.86 -2.45 -3.28
CA THR A 39 12.88 -1.72 -4.02
C THR A 39 12.56 -1.74 -5.50
N VAL A 40 12.42 -0.57 -6.10
CA VAL A 40 12.14 -0.43 -7.53
C VAL A 40 13.43 -0.60 -8.33
N THR A 41 13.34 -1.31 -9.46
CA THR A 41 14.47 -1.49 -10.39
C THR A 41 14.06 -1.06 -11.80
N GLY A 42 14.92 -0.30 -12.47
CA GLY A 42 14.70 0.15 -13.84
C GLY A 42 14.73 1.66 -14.02
N ASN A 43 14.50 2.10 -15.25
CA ASN A 43 14.39 3.53 -15.61
C ASN A 43 12.94 3.93 -15.95
N GLY A 44 11.98 2.97 -15.91
CA GLY A 44 10.58 3.21 -16.26
C GLY A 44 10.37 3.59 -17.74
N TYR A 45 9.11 3.81 -18.10
CA TYR A 45 8.76 4.30 -19.43
C TYR A 45 9.03 5.80 -19.51
N TRP A 46 9.89 6.23 -20.47
CA TRP A 46 10.30 7.63 -20.64
C TRP A 46 10.91 8.27 -19.35
N GLY A 47 11.77 7.52 -18.61
CA GLY A 47 12.30 8.02 -17.35
C GLY A 47 11.15 8.34 -16.40
N TRP A 48 10.33 7.32 -16.11
CA TRP A 48 9.13 7.41 -15.25
C TRP A 48 8.09 8.45 -15.70
N GLY A 49 8.09 8.80 -17.00
CA GLY A 49 7.22 9.85 -17.57
C GLY A 49 7.79 11.26 -17.45
N ASN A 50 8.86 11.45 -16.69
CA ASN A 50 9.46 12.76 -16.38
C ASN A 50 10.80 13.02 -17.10
N GLY A 51 11.32 12.04 -17.85
CA GLY A 51 12.65 12.13 -18.46
C GLY A 51 13.79 12.05 -17.43
N GLU A 52 13.58 11.32 -16.33
CA GLU A 52 14.60 11.05 -15.33
C GLU A 52 15.76 10.27 -15.94
N LEU A 53 16.98 10.55 -15.50
CA LEU A 53 18.23 10.11 -16.13
C LEU A 53 18.88 8.89 -15.45
N GLU A 54 18.39 8.51 -14.27
CA GLU A 54 18.93 7.38 -13.52
C GLU A 54 18.24 6.06 -13.87
N PHE A 55 18.92 4.99 -13.51
CA PHE A 55 18.36 3.64 -13.40
C PHE A 55 18.30 3.28 -11.92
N TYR A 56 17.12 3.04 -11.38
CA TYR A 56 16.99 2.59 -10.00
C TYR A 56 17.49 1.16 -9.85
N LYS A 57 18.25 0.92 -8.76
CA LYS A 57 18.84 -0.38 -8.45
C LYS A 57 18.66 -0.74 -6.99
N GLN A 58 18.47 -2.02 -6.73
CA GLN A 58 18.33 -2.54 -5.38
C GLN A 58 19.58 -2.27 -4.52
N GLU A 59 20.79 -2.41 -5.09
CA GLU A 59 22.03 -2.15 -4.38
C GLU A 59 22.28 -0.70 -3.96
N ASN A 60 21.47 0.23 -4.45
CA ASN A 60 21.49 1.64 -4.06
C ASN A 60 20.52 1.97 -2.90
N VAL A 61 19.84 0.97 -2.38
CA VAL A 61 18.92 1.08 -1.24
C VAL A 61 19.39 0.16 -0.12
N GLY A 62 19.30 0.62 1.11
CA GLY A 62 19.62 -0.21 2.28
C GLY A 62 19.45 0.54 3.59
N ILE A 63 19.58 -0.18 4.69
CA ILE A 63 19.59 0.39 6.03
C ILE A 63 21.04 0.73 6.39
N ALA A 64 21.26 1.93 6.92
CA ALA A 64 22.59 2.38 7.31
C ALA A 64 22.55 3.24 8.58
N PRO A 65 23.64 3.27 9.36
CA PRO A 65 23.77 4.20 10.48
C PRO A 65 23.67 5.65 10.02
N ILE A 66 22.98 6.47 10.80
CA ILE A 66 22.87 7.91 10.55
C ILE A 66 24.21 8.58 10.87
N PRO A 67 24.80 9.34 9.93
CA PRO A 67 26.02 10.07 10.19
C PRO A 67 25.88 11.06 11.35
N GLY A 68 26.68 10.86 12.41
CA GLY A 68 26.68 11.72 13.61
C GLY A 68 25.68 11.33 14.70
N GLU A 69 24.84 10.32 14.50
CA GLU A 69 23.86 9.83 15.49
C GLU A 69 24.18 8.38 15.88
N ALA A 70 24.92 8.19 16.97
CA ALA A 70 25.33 6.86 17.38
C ALA A 70 24.15 5.97 17.79
N GLY A 71 24.06 4.77 17.17
CA GLY A 71 23.02 3.78 17.48
C GLY A 71 21.68 4.00 16.78
N ASN A 72 21.56 5.01 15.92
CA ASN A 72 20.39 5.23 15.08
C ASN A 72 20.66 4.80 13.63
N THR A 73 19.68 4.16 13.01
CA THR A 73 19.70 3.70 11.61
C THR A 73 18.63 4.42 10.79
N ALA A 74 18.77 4.42 9.48
CA ALA A 74 17.82 5.02 8.56
C ALA A 74 17.79 4.26 7.23
N LEU A 75 16.72 4.40 6.48
CA LEU A 75 16.74 4.13 5.04
C LEU A 75 17.79 5.02 4.39
N ARG A 76 18.75 4.42 3.68
CA ARG A 76 19.72 5.13 2.86
C ARG A 76 19.48 4.84 1.39
N ILE A 77 19.36 5.89 0.61
CA ILE A 77 19.27 5.87 -0.86
C ILE A 77 20.53 6.54 -1.41
N ILE A 78 21.24 5.86 -2.32
CA ILE A 78 22.49 6.35 -2.89
C ILE A 78 22.33 6.64 -4.37
N ALA A 79 22.56 7.88 -4.79
CA ALA A 79 22.74 8.23 -6.20
C ALA A 79 24.22 8.12 -6.59
N ARG A 80 24.51 7.56 -7.77
CA ARG A 80 25.86 7.33 -8.28
C ARG A 80 25.98 7.78 -9.74
N GLN A 81 27.13 8.31 -10.09
CA GLN A 81 27.54 8.40 -11.49
C GLN A 81 28.24 7.10 -11.87
N GLU A 82 27.75 6.46 -12.90
CA GLU A 82 28.27 5.18 -13.37
C GLU A 82 29.18 5.39 -14.57
N SER A 83 30.27 4.61 -14.62
CA SER A 83 31.19 4.58 -15.75
C SER A 83 31.28 3.15 -16.27
N GLY A 84 30.66 2.87 -17.41
CA GLY A 84 30.80 1.56 -18.06
C GLY A 84 29.56 1.09 -18.80
N PRO A 85 29.69 0.07 -19.67
CA PRO A 85 28.56 -0.51 -20.36
C PRO A 85 27.71 -1.37 -19.41
N GLY A 86 26.39 -1.26 -19.47
CA GLY A 86 25.52 -2.23 -18.83
C GLY A 86 24.22 -1.68 -18.24
N ILE A 87 24.05 -0.36 -18.17
CA ILE A 87 22.80 0.25 -17.76
C ILE A 87 22.24 1.00 -18.95
N VAL A 88 21.08 0.57 -19.39
CA VAL A 88 20.41 1.16 -20.57
C VAL A 88 18.96 1.45 -20.24
N ASP A 89 18.40 2.43 -20.92
CA ASP A 89 16.97 2.69 -20.93
C ASP A 89 16.21 1.59 -21.70
N GLN A 90 14.91 1.69 -21.76
CA GLN A 90 14.04 0.73 -22.46
C GLN A 90 14.30 0.65 -23.99
N TRP A 91 15.01 1.62 -24.59
CA TRP A 91 15.40 1.61 -26.00
C TRP A 91 16.84 1.17 -26.24
N GLY A 92 17.57 0.82 -25.17
CA GLY A 92 18.97 0.42 -25.24
C GLY A 92 19.96 1.57 -25.24
N ASN A 93 19.56 2.79 -24.94
CA ASN A 93 20.48 3.92 -24.81
C ASN A 93 21.21 3.85 -23.45
N PRO A 94 22.53 4.08 -23.41
CA PRO A 94 23.31 4.06 -22.17
C PRO A 94 22.82 5.12 -21.19
N LEU A 95 22.63 4.73 -19.93
CA LEU A 95 22.42 5.63 -18.80
C LEU A 95 23.73 5.81 -18.03
N SER A 96 23.94 7.03 -17.50
CA SER A 96 25.16 7.41 -16.80
C SER A 96 24.99 7.52 -15.29
N TYR A 97 23.78 7.26 -14.79
CA TYR A 97 23.47 7.41 -13.38
C TYR A 97 22.68 6.22 -12.87
N THR A 98 22.89 5.90 -11.59
CA THR A 98 22.02 4.98 -10.85
C THR A 98 21.57 5.63 -9.56
N SER A 99 20.42 5.22 -9.07
CA SER A 99 19.89 5.69 -7.78
C SER A 99 19.02 4.62 -7.13
N GLY A 100 18.26 4.99 -6.10
CA GLY A 100 17.33 4.13 -5.39
C GLY A 100 15.93 4.72 -5.26
N LYS A 101 14.96 3.84 -5.23
CA LYS A 101 13.55 4.13 -4.99
C LYS A 101 12.93 2.99 -4.21
N VAL A 102 12.17 3.32 -3.17
CA VAL A 102 11.37 2.37 -2.40
C VAL A 102 9.90 2.77 -2.41
N VAL A 103 9.03 1.79 -2.40
CA VAL A 103 7.57 1.97 -2.34
C VAL A 103 6.97 1.04 -1.31
N SER A 104 6.01 1.52 -0.53
CA SER A 104 5.27 0.67 0.41
C SER A 104 4.05 -0.02 -0.22
N LYS A 105 3.90 0.08 -1.55
CA LYS A 105 2.80 -0.52 -2.30
C LYS A 105 2.66 -2.00 -1.96
N SER A 106 1.44 -2.43 -1.67
CA SER A 106 1.08 -3.80 -1.26
C SER A 106 1.53 -4.21 0.16
N PHE A 107 2.25 -3.36 0.88
CA PHE A 107 2.67 -3.62 2.27
C PHE A 107 2.02 -2.66 3.26
N VAL A 108 2.07 -1.36 2.98
CA VAL A 108 1.48 -0.34 3.85
C VAL A 108 0.77 0.69 3.01
N THR A 109 -0.50 0.94 3.31
CA THR A 109 -1.26 2.08 2.82
C THR A 109 -1.79 2.89 3.99
N VAL A 110 -1.89 4.18 3.79
CA VAL A 110 -2.38 5.14 4.78
C VAL A 110 -3.52 5.95 4.19
N MET A 111 -4.47 6.35 5.00
CA MET A 111 -5.53 7.27 4.64
C MET A 111 -5.79 8.22 5.80
N TYR A 112 -5.77 9.53 5.53
CA TYR A 112 -5.91 10.58 6.52
C TYR A 112 -4.83 10.55 7.62
N GLY A 113 -4.94 11.43 8.59
CA GLY A 113 -4.00 11.53 9.70
C GLY A 113 -2.92 12.61 9.49
N MET A 114 -2.02 12.72 10.45
CA MET A 114 -0.80 13.52 10.32
C MET A 114 0.36 12.57 10.02
N ILE A 115 0.91 12.66 8.81
CA ILE A 115 2.11 11.90 8.42
C ILE A 115 3.32 12.79 8.65
N GLU A 116 4.29 12.28 9.41
CA GLU A 116 5.53 12.96 9.71
C GLU A 116 6.71 12.13 9.20
N CYS A 117 7.63 12.74 8.46
CA CYS A 117 8.88 12.09 8.06
C CYS A 117 10.09 12.98 8.38
N ARG A 118 11.19 12.36 8.84
CA ARG A 118 12.45 13.03 9.11
C ARG A 118 13.46 12.62 8.05
N VAL A 119 13.89 13.62 7.25
CA VAL A 119 14.67 13.36 6.03
C VAL A 119 15.94 14.21 6.01
N ARG A 120 17.06 13.62 5.59
CA ARG A 120 18.30 14.31 5.27
C ARG A 120 18.57 14.14 3.78
N VAL A 121 18.54 15.26 3.06
CA VAL A 121 18.83 15.33 1.63
C VAL A 121 20.32 15.65 1.45
N PRO A 122 21.04 15.01 0.49
CA PRO A 122 22.42 15.37 0.17
C PRO A 122 22.50 16.74 -0.52
N ASN A 123 23.70 17.23 -0.76
CA ASN A 123 23.89 18.31 -1.74
C ASN A 123 23.43 17.82 -3.11
N ILE A 124 22.34 18.38 -3.61
CA ILE A 124 21.71 18.01 -4.88
C ILE A 124 22.16 18.90 -6.03
N ASP A 125 22.77 20.06 -5.73
CA ASP A 125 23.19 21.10 -6.66
C ASP A 125 22.35 21.07 -7.97
N LEU A 126 22.94 21.03 -9.15
CA LEU A 126 22.15 20.90 -10.36
C LEU A 126 21.89 19.43 -10.70
N GLY A 127 20.62 19.04 -10.66
CA GLY A 127 20.14 17.76 -11.20
C GLY A 127 19.69 16.72 -10.20
N GLY A 128 19.89 16.88 -8.87
CA GLY A 128 19.27 15.98 -7.90
C GLY A 128 17.81 16.34 -7.66
N TRP A 129 16.97 15.30 -7.52
CA TRP A 129 15.53 15.43 -7.26
C TRP A 129 15.10 14.40 -6.20
N PRO A 130 15.39 14.67 -4.92
CA PRO A 130 14.87 13.87 -3.81
C PRO A 130 13.40 14.15 -3.57
N ALA A 131 12.64 13.10 -3.28
CA ALA A 131 11.22 13.19 -2.94
C ALA A 131 10.81 12.17 -1.87
N VAL A 132 9.87 12.57 -1.01
CA VAL A 132 9.03 11.71 -0.19
C VAL A 132 7.59 12.07 -0.49
N TRP A 133 6.85 11.13 -0.99
CA TRP A 133 5.55 11.34 -1.59
C TRP A 133 4.64 10.13 -1.47
N LEU A 134 3.38 10.28 -1.86
CA LEU A 134 2.38 9.25 -1.80
C LEU A 134 1.67 9.14 -3.14
N LEU A 135 1.28 7.92 -3.51
CA LEU A 135 0.48 7.65 -4.70
C LEU A 135 -0.74 6.82 -4.31
N GLY A 136 -1.89 7.16 -4.89
CA GLY A 136 -3.13 6.46 -4.60
C GLY A 136 -3.05 4.97 -4.94
N SER A 137 -3.58 4.15 -4.04
CA SER A 137 -3.55 2.70 -4.17
C SER A 137 -4.69 2.13 -5.03
N ALA A 138 -5.68 2.96 -5.38
CA ALA A 138 -6.76 2.56 -6.27
C ALA A 138 -6.23 2.18 -7.65
N ASN A 139 -6.87 1.21 -8.29
CA ASN A 139 -6.45 0.69 -9.60
C ASN A 139 -6.85 1.63 -10.76
N TYR A 140 -6.49 2.89 -10.64
CA TYR A 140 -6.66 3.89 -11.69
C TYR A 140 -5.31 4.34 -12.22
N ALA A 141 -5.25 4.57 -13.55
CA ALA A 141 -4.08 5.19 -14.14
C ALA A 141 -3.89 6.62 -13.60
N TRP A 142 -2.62 7.01 -13.38
CA TRP A 142 -2.27 8.37 -13.04
C TRP A 142 -2.84 9.37 -14.10
N PRO A 143 -3.40 10.53 -13.69
CA PRO A 143 -3.47 11.10 -12.34
C PRO A 143 -4.76 10.74 -11.56
N ARG A 144 -5.62 9.86 -12.07
CA ARG A 144 -6.90 9.48 -11.42
C ARG A 144 -6.73 8.71 -10.11
N CYS A 145 -5.55 8.13 -9.86
CA CYS A 145 -5.25 7.53 -8.56
C CYS A 145 -4.94 8.58 -7.48
N GLY A 146 -4.60 9.81 -7.86
CA GLY A 146 -4.13 10.87 -6.96
C GLY A 146 -2.65 10.75 -6.60
N GLU A 147 -1.98 11.89 -6.33
CA GLU A 147 -0.59 11.99 -5.90
C GLU A 147 -0.44 13.10 -4.86
N ILE A 148 0.31 12.86 -3.79
CA ILE A 148 0.59 13.83 -2.74
C ILE A 148 2.09 13.88 -2.51
N ASP A 149 2.73 15.00 -2.86
CA ASP A 149 4.16 15.21 -2.67
C ASP A 149 4.39 15.96 -1.37
N MET A 150 4.79 15.23 -0.31
CA MET A 150 5.07 15.84 0.99
C MET A 150 6.29 16.75 0.94
N MET A 151 7.31 16.35 0.17
CA MET A 151 8.51 17.15 -0.05
C MET A 151 9.16 16.79 -1.38
N GLU A 152 9.57 17.82 -2.11
CA GLU A 152 10.39 17.73 -3.30
C GLU A 152 11.43 18.84 -3.32
N MET A 153 12.66 18.53 -3.68
CA MET A 153 13.72 19.51 -3.89
C MET A 153 14.36 19.33 -5.26
N GLY A 154 15.01 20.37 -5.76
CA GLY A 154 15.63 20.34 -7.09
C GLY A 154 14.89 21.13 -8.17
N SER A 155 13.82 21.85 -7.80
CA SER A 155 12.97 22.57 -8.74
C SER A 155 13.76 23.53 -9.64
N LYS A 156 13.42 23.54 -10.94
CA LYS A 156 14.07 24.39 -11.93
C LYS A 156 13.88 25.89 -11.63
N LYS A 157 14.84 26.68 -12.10
CA LYS A 157 14.83 28.14 -11.87
C LYS A 157 13.57 28.82 -12.37
N ALA A 158 13.04 28.39 -13.53
CA ALA A 158 11.80 28.94 -14.07
C ALA A 158 10.59 28.78 -13.14
N PHE A 159 10.52 27.64 -12.42
CA PHE A 159 9.50 27.43 -11.39
C PHE A 159 9.69 28.37 -10.20
N ARG A 160 10.92 28.51 -9.69
CA ARG A 160 11.20 29.44 -8.59
C ARG A 160 10.94 30.90 -8.98
N ASP A 161 11.24 31.31 -10.21
CA ASP A 161 10.96 32.65 -10.75
C ASP A 161 9.45 32.92 -10.81
N LEU A 162 8.67 31.95 -11.28
CA LEU A 162 7.22 32.03 -11.35
C LEU A 162 6.59 32.24 -9.97
N HIS A 163 6.94 31.37 -9.01
CA HIS A 163 6.42 31.45 -7.65
C HIS A 163 6.94 32.66 -6.87
N ASP A 164 8.14 33.16 -7.15
CA ASP A 164 8.60 34.42 -6.59
C ASP A 164 7.71 35.60 -7.05
N THR A 165 7.43 35.66 -8.34
CA THR A 165 6.59 36.71 -8.94
C THR A 165 5.18 36.66 -8.37
N HIS A 166 4.59 35.47 -8.34
CA HIS A 166 3.25 35.24 -7.80
C HIS A 166 3.12 35.62 -6.32
N ASN A 167 4.12 35.30 -5.51
CA ASN A 167 4.16 35.67 -4.09
C ASN A 167 4.65 37.11 -3.82
N GLY A 168 4.58 37.99 -4.81
CA GLY A 168 4.88 39.43 -4.64
C GLY A 168 6.35 39.78 -4.53
N GLY A 169 7.26 38.94 -5.06
CA GLY A 169 8.69 39.15 -5.02
C GLY A 169 9.27 38.86 -3.64
N ASN A 170 9.02 37.63 -3.13
CA ASN A 170 9.48 37.20 -1.81
C ASN A 170 10.98 36.82 -1.78
N GLY A 171 11.65 36.80 -2.94
CA GLY A 171 13.08 36.48 -3.07
C GLY A 171 13.39 35.02 -3.44
N LEU A 172 12.39 34.15 -3.55
CA LEU A 172 12.56 32.71 -3.92
C LEU A 172 13.40 32.52 -5.18
N ASN A 173 13.27 33.42 -6.17
CA ASN A 173 14.02 33.41 -7.43
C ASN A 173 15.54 33.48 -7.28
N ASN A 174 16.04 33.97 -6.15
CA ASN A 174 17.45 34.03 -5.82
C ASN A 174 17.94 32.80 -5.03
N SER A 175 17.05 31.89 -4.63
CA SER A 175 17.42 30.65 -3.96
C SER A 175 18.03 29.65 -4.93
N THR A 176 18.88 28.78 -4.42
CA THR A 176 19.38 27.58 -5.12
C THR A 176 18.47 26.38 -4.84
N VAL A 177 18.68 25.30 -5.59
CA VAL A 177 17.99 24.02 -5.35
C VAL A 177 18.24 23.46 -3.95
N ASN A 178 19.41 23.74 -3.36
CA ASN A 178 19.79 23.34 -2.00
C ASN A 178 19.12 24.19 -0.90
N GLN A 179 18.48 25.26 -1.26
CA GLN A 179 17.89 26.23 -0.35
C GLN A 179 16.37 26.27 -0.39
N SER A 180 15.73 25.52 -1.29
CA SER A 180 14.29 25.56 -1.45
C SER A 180 13.67 24.16 -1.50
N VAL A 181 12.48 24.02 -0.93
CA VAL A 181 11.65 22.82 -0.93
C VAL A 181 10.22 23.18 -1.28
N THR A 182 9.54 22.31 -2.00
CA THR A 182 8.15 22.44 -2.39
C THR A 182 7.36 21.19 -1.99
N ALA A 183 6.05 21.29 -2.02
CA ALA A 183 5.08 20.22 -1.88
C ALA A 183 4.02 20.37 -2.97
N ASN A 184 3.27 19.31 -3.25
CA ASN A 184 2.28 19.31 -4.31
C ASN A 184 1.12 18.35 -4.01
N ALA A 185 0.01 18.51 -4.74
CA ALA A 185 -1.04 17.50 -4.86
C ALA A 185 -1.51 17.49 -6.31
N ILE A 186 -1.58 16.29 -6.89
CA ILE A 186 -1.95 16.09 -8.30
C ILE A 186 -3.18 15.18 -8.37
N TYR A 187 -4.16 15.61 -9.12
CA TYR A 187 -5.43 14.90 -9.28
C TYR A 187 -5.94 15.02 -10.73
N TYR A 188 -6.97 14.26 -11.07
CA TYR A 188 -7.60 14.35 -12.37
C TYR A 188 -8.61 15.48 -12.43
N SER A 189 -8.53 16.31 -13.46
CA SER A 189 -9.55 17.29 -13.79
C SER A 189 -9.93 17.22 -15.27
N ALA A 190 -11.21 16.99 -15.54
CA ALA A 190 -11.71 17.01 -16.91
C ALA A 190 -11.52 18.39 -17.59
N ALA A 191 -11.48 19.47 -16.79
CA ALA A 191 -11.22 20.83 -17.29
C ALA A 191 -9.75 21.03 -17.69
N ALA A 192 -8.82 20.25 -17.12
CA ALA A 192 -7.40 20.29 -17.45
C ALA A 192 -7.03 19.48 -18.70
N VAL A 193 -7.97 18.70 -19.27
CA VAL A 193 -7.72 17.91 -20.48
C VAL A 193 -7.58 18.83 -21.69
N THR A 194 -6.38 18.85 -22.26
CA THR A 194 -6.03 19.64 -23.46
C THR A 194 -5.14 18.79 -24.37
N PRO A 195 -4.92 19.19 -25.63
CA PRO A 195 -3.94 18.51 -26.49
C PRO A 195 -2.51 18.51 -25.91
N ALA A 196 -2.15 19.48 -25.05
CA ALA A 196 -0.87 19.55 -24.39
C ALA A 196 -0.86 18.78 -23.04
N ASN A 197 -2.02 18.52 -22.47
CA ASN A 197 -2.21 17.75 -21.24
C ASN A 197 -3.33 16.71 -21.43
N PRO A 198 -3.10 15.65 -22.21
CA PRO A 198 -4.12 14.66 -22.52
C PRO A 198 -4.51 13.79 -21.30
N SER A 199 -3.65 13.70 -20.28
CA SER A 199 -3.92 12.98 -19.04
C SER A 199 -4.97 13.67 -18.17
N GLY A 200 -5.17 14.99 -18.34
CA GLY A 200 -6.04 15.78 -17.47
C GLY A 200 -5.48 15.99 -16.07
N ALA A 201 -4.16 15.88 -15.88
CA ALA A 201 -3.53 16.17 -14.59
C ALA A 201 -3.73 17.64 -14.22
N ALA A 202 -4.32 17.88 -13.08
CA ALA A 202 -4.36 19.18 -12.42
C ALA A 202 -3.35 19.15 -11.27
N SER A 203 -2.54 20.17 -11.16
CA SER A 203 -1.50 20.29 -10.14
C SER A 203 -1.56 21.66 -9.50
N LEU A 204 -1.57 21.66 -8.20
CA LEU A 204 -1.64 22.89 -7.41
C LEU A 204 -0.35 23.72 -7.48
N SER A 205 0.77 23.08 -7.77
CA SER A 205 2.06 23.79 -7.86
C SER A 205 2.26 24.52 -9.18
N TRP A 206 1.46 24.23 -10.21
CA TRP A 206 1.63 24.79 -11.56
C TRP A 206 0.65 25.89 -11.91
N ASP A 207 -0.39 26.11 -11.11
CA ASP A 207 -1.32 27.23 -11.32
C ASP A 207 -0.80 28.48 -10.58
N PRO A 208 -0.27 29.47 -11.30
CA PRO A 208 0.21 30.69 -10.67
C PRO A 208 -0.91 31.57 -10.08
N ASP A 209 -2.16 31.33 -10.48
CA ASP A 209 -3.33 32.01 -9.93
C ASP A 209 -3.88 31.31 -8.68
N ASP A 210 -3.36 30.11 -8.34
CA ASP A 210 -3.70 29.40 -7.11
C ASP A 210 -2.71 29.75 -5.99
N ASP A 211 -3.22 30.28 -4.89
CA ASP A 211 -2.44 30.62 -3.68
C ASP A 211 -1.87 29.38 -2.94
N PHE A 212 -2.06 28.18 -3.48
CA PHE A 212 -1.70 26.96 -2.79
C PHE A 212 -0.19 26.78 -2.66
N CYS A 213 0.57 26.76 -3.74
CA CYS A 213 2.00 26.46 -3.67
C CYS A 213 2.82 27.67 -3.25
N ARG A 214 3.43 27.56 -2.07
CA ARG A 214 4.38 28.56 -1.55
C ARG A 214 5.66 27.86 -1.10
N PRO A 215 6.62 27.59 -1.99
CA PRO A 215 7.87 26.93 -1.63
C PRO A 215 8.54 27.61 -0.44
N TYR A 216 9.03 26.83 0.51
CA TYR A 216 9.86 27.32 1.59
C TYR A 216 11.32 27.43 1.12
N TYR A 217 12.01 28.46 1.51
CA TYR A 217 13.44 28.62 1.26
C TYR A 217 14.19 29.22 2.46
N SER A 218 15.48 28.91 2.56
CA SER A 218 16.36 29.45 3.58
C SER A 218 17.73 29.78 2.98
N TYR A 219 18.09 31.07 2.93
CA TYR A 219 19.40 31.52 2.46
C TYR A 219 20.52 31.29 3.47
N ALA A 220 20.22 31.48 4.74
CA ALA A 220 21.22 31.40 5.80
C ALA A 220 21.62 29.97 6.13
N ASN A 221 20.68 29.02 5.96
CA ASN A 221 20.81 27.63 6.33
C ASN A 221 20.29 26.77 5.19
N PRO A 222 21.11 26.27 4.26
CA PRO A 222 20.67 25.36 3.22
C PRO A 222 19.89 24.16 3.81
N LEU A 223 18.89 23.67 3.06
CA LEU A 223 17.99 22.61 3.51
C LEU A 223 18.58 21.21 3.33
N VAL A 224 19.79 21.14 2.79
CA VAL A 224 20.53 19.91 2.53
C VAL A 224 21.56 19.60 3.62
N GLU A 225 22.03 18.34 3.66
CA GLU A 225 23.06 17.83 4.57
C GLU A 225 22.72 17.92 6.07
N ARG A 226 21.48 18.15 6.39
CA ARG A 226 20.91 18.12 7.73
C ARG A 226 19.51 17.50 7.72
N PHE A 227 19.04 16.99 8.85
CA PHE A 227 17.70 16.47 8.97
C PHE A 227 16.69 17.59 9.13
N LEU A 228 15.61 17.51 8.38
CA LEU A 228 14.39 18.31 8.51
C LEU A 228 13.20 17.36 8.72
N VAL A 229 12.18 17.88 9.34
CA VAL A 229 10.92 17.14 9.53
C VAL A 229 9.87 17.74 8.60
N TYR A 230 9.25 16.88 7.80
CA TYR A 230 8.17 17.23 6.90
C TYR A 230 6.88 16.60 7.40
N ARG A 231 5.77 17.33 7.28
CA ARG A 231 4.46 16.87 7.74
C ARG A 231 3.40 17.09 6.67
N LEU A 232 2.55 16.08 6.52
CA LEU A 232 1.28 16.15 5.83
C LEU A 232 0.17 16.02 6.86
N TYR A 233 -0.68 17.03 6.96
CA TYR A 233 -1.94 16.98 7.70
C TYR A 233 -3.04 16.72 6.69
N TRP A 234 -3.73 15.61 6.83
CA TRP A 234 -4.69 15.14 5.88
C TRP A 234 -5.96 14.66 6.59
N ASP A 235 -7.07 15.27 6.26
CA ASP A 235 -8.41 14.86 6.69
C ASP A 235 -9.35 14.81 5.47
N ASP A 236 -10.62 14.49 5.67
CA ASP A 236 -11.61 14.40 4.60
C ASP A 236 -11.94 15.76 3.96
N ASP A 237 -11.55 16.86 4.60
CA ASP A 237 -11.80 18.23 4.13
C ASP A 237 -10.59 18.85 3.42
N CYS A 238 -9.35 18.50 3.81
CA CYS A 238 -8.18 19.20 3.26
C CYS A 238 -6.83 18.50 3.44
N LEU A 239 -5.85 18.95 2.62
CA LEU A 239 -4.43 18.63 2.74
C LEU A 239 -3.65 19.88 3.20
N ARG A 240 -2.64 19.68 4.08
CA ARG A 240 -1.69 20.71 4.52
C ARG A 240 -0.30 20.11 4.60
N MET A 241 0.66 20.71 3.91
CA MET A 241 2.06 20.30 3.95
C MET A 241 2.92 21.34 4.64
N THR A 242 3.84 20.89 5.48
CA THR A 242 4.73 21.75 6.25
C THR A 242 6.14 21.21 6.31
N VAL A 243 7.09 22.07 6.62
CA VAL A 243 8.46 21.73 7.00
C VAL A 243 8.80 22.35 8.34
N VAL A 244 9.44 21.59 9.21
CA VAL A 244 9.99 22.10 10.48
C VAL A 244 11.47 22.39 10.28
N ASP A 245 11.83 23.65 10.32
CA ASP A 245 13.19 24.14 10.20
C ASP A 245 13.57 24.95 11.45
N ASP A 246 14.69 24.60 12.09
CA ASP A 246 15.18 25.18 13.35
C ASP A 246 14.08 25.23 14.45
N GLY A 247 13.26 24.17 14.52
CA GLY A 247 12.16 24.05 15.49
C GLY A 247 10.93 24.89 15.17
N VAL A 248 10.89 25.55 14.01
CA VAL A 248 9.76 26.37 13.57
C VAL A 248 9.07 25.68 12.40
N GLU A 249 7.79 25.37 12.57
CA GLU A 249 6.96 24.81 11.50
C GLU A 249 6.54 25.89 10.49
N ARG A 250 6.70 25.57 9.21
CA ARG A 250 6.42 26.49 8.11
C ARG A 250 5.58 25.80 7.05
N TYR A 251 4.52 26.46 6.62
CA TYR A 251 3.66 25.97 5.55
C TYR A 251 4.37 26.04 4.19
N LEU A 252 4.15 25.03 3.35
CA LEU A 252 4.62 24.96 1.96
C LEU A 252 3.57 25.48 0.97
N TYR A 253 2.56 26.17 1.45
CA TYR A 253 1.46 26.78 0.70
C TYR A 253 0.88 27.96 1.48
N THR A 254 0.02 28.75 0.85
CA THR A 254 -0.66 29.90 1.47
C THR A 254 -1.97 29.49 2.15
N SER A 255 -2.75 28.58 1.53
CA SER A 255 -4.03 28.06 2.04
C SER A 255 -4.03 26.55 2.00
N PRO A 256 -4.74 25.84 2.92
CA PRO A 256 -4.95 24.40 2.78
C PRO A 256 -5.62 24.06 1.45
N PHE A 257 -5.24 22.94 0.85
CA PHE A 257 -5.98 22.42 -0.28
C PHE A 257 -7.30 21.79 0.18
N ALA A 258 -8.42 22.32 -0.28
CA ALA A 258 -9.73 21.77 0.03
C ALA A 258 -10.00 20.51 -0.83
N ILE A 259 -10.38 19.44 -0.18
CA ILE A 259 -10.82 18.20 -0.85
C ILE A 259 -12.32 18.32 -1.10
N ASP A 260 -12.74 18.11 -2.34
CA ASP A 260 -14.13 18.13 -2.76
C ASP A 260 -14.41 17.01 -3.79
N SER A 261 -15.59 17.02 -4.39
CA SER A 261 -15.96 16.02 -5.40
C SER A 261 -15.13 16.03 -6.68
N ALA A 262 -14.34 17.10 -6.93
CA ALA A 262 -13.43 17.17 -8.08
C ALA A 262 -12.03 16.61 -7.75
N SER A 263 -11.75 16.35 -6.51
CA SER A 263 -10.48 15.81 -5.99
C SER A 263 -10.73 14.61 -5.05
N ALA A 264 -11.76 13.81 -5.35
CA ALA A 264 -12.18 12.66 -4.54
C ALA A 264 -11.12 11.56 -4.43
N GLU A 265 -10.10 11.59 -5.27
CA GLU A 265 -8.93 10.70 -5.17
C GLU A 265 -8.27 10.77 -3.80
N PHE A 266 -8.30 11.94 -3.15
CA PHE A 266 -7.73 12.12 -1.82
C PHE A 266 -8.63 11.60 -0.67
N GLN A 267 -9.74 10.96 -0.98
CA GLN A 267 -10.60 10.24 -0.05
C GLN A 267 -10.42 8.72 -0.14
N ALA A 268 -9.25 8.26 -0.61
CA ALA A 268 -8.88 6.87 -0.78
C ALA A 268 -7.51 6.60 -0.13
N PRO A 269 -7.13 5.34 0.13
CA PRO A 269 -5.81 5.00 0.65
C PRO A 269 -4.67 5.27 -0.33
N PHE A 270 -3.53 5.70 0.18
CA PHE A 270 -2.29 5.95 -0.55
C PHE A 270 -1.15 5.10 -0.01
N TYR A 271 -0.19 4.74 -0.86
CA TYR A 271 1.07 4.14 -0.44
C TYR A 271 2.22 5.15 -0.49
N LEU A 272 3.22 4.93 0.34
CA LEU A 272 4.37 5.81 0.53
C LEU A 272 5.48 5.49 -0.47
N ILE A 273 6.20 6.52 -0.90
CA ILE A 273 7.34 6.41 -1.82
C ILE A 273 8.46 7.32 -1.31
N ALA A 274 9.71 6.84 -1.39
CA ALA A 274 10.90 7.65 -1.20
C ALA A 274 11.91 7.35 -2.30
N ASN A 275 12.46 8.39 -2.93
CA ASN A 275 13.45 8.25 -3.99
C ASN A 275 14.39 9.46 -4.08
N LEU A 276 15.50 9.26 -4.77
CA LEU A 276 16.44 10.30 -5.19
C LEU A 276 16.60 10.22 -6.71
N ALA A 277 15.74 10.92 -7.45
CA ALA A 277 15.83 10.99 -8.91
C ALA A 277 16.98 11.89 -9.37
N ILE A 278 17.37 11.78 -10.62
CA ILE A 278 18.44 12.58 -11.25
C ILE A 278 17.94 13.14 -12.57
N GLY A 279 18.02 14.45 -12.74
CA GLY A 279 17.49 15.13 -13.92
C GLY A 279 15.97 15.18 -13.93
N GLY A 280 15.39 15.06 -15.12
CA GLY A 280 13.93 15.06 -15.31
C GLY A 280 13.31 16.45 -15.42
N ALA A 281 12.03 16.47 -15.78
CA ALA A 281 11.28 17.68 -16.13
C ALA A 281 11.13 18.69 -14.98
N PHE A 282 11.29 18.24 -13.75
CA PHE A 282 11.24 19.08 -12.54
C PHE A 282 12.50 19.91 -12.36
N THR A 283 13.65 19.46 -12.88
CA THR A 283 14.97 20.08 -12.69
C THR A 283 15.46 20.87 -13.89
N ASP A 284 16.49 21.70 -13.72
CA ASP A 284 17.17 22.37 -14.84
C ASP A 284 18.07 21.40 -15.65
N ALA A 285 18.23 20.15 -15.21
CA ALA A 285 19.02 19.11 -15.89
C ALA A 285 18.19 18.22 -16.82
N TYR A 286 17.02 18.66 -17.24
CA TYR A 286 16.18 17.93 -18.18
C TYR A 286 16.75 17.98 -19.61
N GLN A 287 16.93 16.81 -20.24
CA GLN A 287 17.53 16.69 -21.58
C GLN A 287 16.56 16.19 -22.66
N LEU A 288 15.39 15.66 -22.33
CA LEU A 288 14.45 15.06 -23.27
C LEU A 288 13.43 16.08 -23.80
N GLY A 289 13.59 16.45 -25.09
CA GLY A 289 12.56 17.15 -25.86
C GLY A 289 12.47 18.65 -25.70
N ASP A 290 13.23 19.27 -24.80
CA ASP A 290 13.29 20.73 -24.65
C ASP A 290 14.71 21.23 -24.98
N PRO A 291 14.96 21.78 -26.20
CA PRO A 291 16.28 22.20 -26.65
C PRO A 291 16.94 23.31 -25.80
N GLY A 292 16.28 23.82 -24.79
CA GLY A 292 16.74 24.98 -23.99
C GLY A 292 17.08 24.69 -22.54
N SER A 293 16.71 23.50 -22.00
CA SER A 293 16.76 23.27 -20.55
C SER A 293 17.81 22.27 -20.06
N GLY A 294 18.56 21.65 -20.95
CA GLY A 294 19.51 20.58 -20.60
C GLY A 294 20.84 21.07 -20.02
N LEU A 295 20.86 21.61 -18.80
CA LEU A 295 22.11 21.85 -18.10
C LEU A 295 22.73 20.52 -17.65
N PRO A 296 24.06 20.39 -17.66
CA PRO A 296 24.72 19.19 -17.15
C PRO A 296 24.40 18.95 -15.68
N VAL A 297 24.19 17.70 -15.29
CA VAL A 297 24.13 17.31 -13.88
C VAL A 297 25.48 17.63 -13.24
N SER A 298 25.47 18.38 -12.15
CA SER A 298 26.67 18.80 -11.41
C SER A 298 26.62 18.48 -9.92
N MET A 299 25.57 17.78 -9.46
CA MET A 299 25.52 17.31 -8.09
C MET A 299 26.72 16.40 -7.77
N PRO A 300 27.28 16.45 -6.56
CA PRO A 300 28.38 15.57 -6.16
C PRO A 300 27.91 14.10 -6.08
N PHE A 301 28.77 13.17 -6.53
CA PHE A 301 28.54 11.74 -6.42
C PHE A 301 29.67 11.05 -5.63
N PRO A 302 29.36 9.98 -4.83
CA PRO A 302 28.01 9.48 -4.53
C PRO A 302 27.23 10.47 -3.66
N ALA A 303 25.91 10.54 -3.84
CA ALA A 303 25.05 11.36 -3.02
C ALA A 303 24.11 10.46 -2.20
N GLU A 304 23.98 10.73 -0.91
CA GLU A 304 23.25 9.87 0.02
C GLU A 304 22.09 10.62 0.67
N MET A 305 20.85 10.17 0.40
CA MET A 305 19.64 10.60 1.08
C MET A 305 19.35 9.63 2.23
N TYR A 306 18.90 10.17 3.35
CA TYR A 306 18.48 9.37 4.50
C TYR A 306 17.05 9.71 4.90
N VAL A 307 16.23 8.69 5.14
CA VAL A 307 14.92 8.81 5.79
C VAL A 307 15.01 8.09 7.12
N ASP A 308 14.96 8.84 8.21
CA ASP A 308 15.14 8.34 9.57
C ASP A 308 13.90 7.59 10.04
N TYR A 309 12.74 8.21 9.90
CA TYR A 309 11.46 7.59 10.22
C TYR A 309 10.33 8.18 9.36
N ILE A 310 9.24 7.42 9.30
CA ILE A 310 7.92 7.87 8.83
C ILE A 310 6.90 7.46 9.89
N ARG A 311 6.06 8.40 10.34
CA ARG A 311 5.07 8.20 11.40
C ARG A 311 3.71 8.70 10.99
N LEU A 312 2.67 7.91 11.28
CA LEU A 312 1.28 8.31 11.12
C LEU A 312 0.64 8.51 12.49
N TYR A 313 0.08 9.67 12.71
CA TYR A 313 -0.69 10.02 13.90
C TYR A 313 -2.15 10.28 13.54
N GLU A 314 -3.05 10.13 14.47
CA GLU A 314 -4.39 10.69 14.31
C GLU A 314 -4.33 12.21 14.09
N TRP A 315 -5.16 12.71 13.19
CA TRP A 315 -5.39 14.12 12.95
C TRP A 315 -6.89 14.39 12.93
N ASN A 316 -7.37 15.28 13.79
CA ASN A 316 -8.80 15.58 13.95
C ASN A 316 -9.66 14.31 14.23
N GLY A 317 -9.09 13.27 14.85
CA GLY A 317 -9.76 11.99 15.09
C GLY A 317 -9.83 11.07 13.88
N GLN A 318 -9.11 11.39 12.80
CA GLN A 318 -9.00 10.58 11.59
C GLN A 318 -7.57 10.08 11.42
N GLY A 319 -7.43 8.98 10.71
CA GLY A 319 -6.16 8.34 10.38
C GLY A 319 -6.34 6.84 10.32
N GLU A 320 -5.90 6.24 9.23
CA GLU A 320 -5.99 4.79 9.02
C GLU A 320 -4.68 4.27 8.43
N VAL A 321 -4.28 3.09 8.86
CA VAL A 321 -3.21 2.32 8.24
C VAL A 321 -3.72 0.93 7.91
N SER A 322 -3.47 0.49 6.69
CA SER A 322 -3.72 -0.88 6.27
C SER A 322 -2.39 -1.55 5.95
N LEU A 323 -2.18 -2.70 6.55
CA LEU A 323 -1.02 -3.55 6.27
C LEU A 323 -1.41 -4.59 5.21
N GLY A 324 -0.58 -4.71 4.19
CA GLY A 324 -0.85 -5.51 3.00
C GLY A 324 -1.54 -4.72 1.88
N PRO A 325 -1.86 -5.37 0.74
CA PRO A 325 -2.56 -4.72 -0.36
C PRO A 325 -3.92 -4.18 0.09
N PRO A 326 -4.39 -3.04 -0.48
CA PRO A 326 -5.71 -2.51 -0.14
C PRO A 326 -6.79 -3.55 -0.46
N PRO A 327 -7.81 -3.69 0.42
CA PRO A 327 -8.91 -4.62 0.16
C PRO A 327 -9.69 -4.17 -1.07
N GLN A 328 -10.06 -5.12 -1.92
CA GLN A 328 -10.95 -4.85 -3.05
C GLN A 328 -12.38 -4.62 -2.57
N GLU A 329 -13.11 -3.76 -3.30
CA GLU A 329 -14.52 -3.49 -3.01
C GLU A 329 -15.35 -4.77 -3.06
N ILE A 330 -16.15 -5.00 -2.01
CA ILE A 330 -16.99 -6.20 -1.92
C ILE A 330 -18.13 -6.08 -2.94
N GLY A 331 -18.15 -7.00 -3.86
CA GLY A 331 -19.14 -7.05 -4.94
C GLY A 331 -18.75 -8.16 -5.90
N THR A 332 -18.29 -7.81 -7.07
CA THR A 332 -17.73 -8.74 -8.06
C THR A 332 -16.33 -8.28 -8.44
N PHE A 333 -15.36 -9.18 -8.39
CA PHE A 333 -13.99 -8.95 -8.83
C PHE A 333 -13.66 -9.87 -10.01
N GLY A 334 -13.47 -9.29 -11.18
CA GLY A 334 -13.19 -10.01 -12.43
C GLY A 334 -11.78 -10.59 -12.45
N ILE A 335 -11.66 -11.85 -12.84
CA ILE A 335 -10.37 -12.50 -13.10
C ILE A 335 -10.14 -12.63 -14.62
N TYR A 336 -11.16 -13.05 -15.33
CA TYR A 336 -11.18 -13.17 -16.78
C TYR A 336 -12.64 -13.11 -17.25
N THR A 337 -13.12 -11.92 -17.60
CA THR A 337 -14.51 -11.66 -18.02
C THR A 337 -14.52 -10.60 -19.11
N ASP A 338 -15.45 -10.69 -20.05
CA ASP A 338 -15.66 -9.69 -21.11
C ASP A 338 -16.95 -8.89 -20.88
N GLU A 339 -18.09 -9.57 -20.77
CA GLU A 339 -19.42 -8.97 -20.71
C GLU A 339 -20.03 -9.00 -19.30
N THR A 340 -19.59 -9.92 -18.44
CA THR A 340 -20.06 -9.98 -17.05
C THR A 340 -19.63 -8.73 -16.28
N PRO A 341 -20.57 -7.92 -15.76
CA PRO A 341 -20.22 -6.69 -15.05
C PRO A 341 -19.49 -7.00 -13.74
N THR A 342 -18.36 -6.36 -13.53
CA THR A 342 -17.58 -6.45 -12.29
C THR A 342 -17.31 -5.05 -11.72
N ASN A 343 -17.15 -4.95 -10.40
CA ASN A 343 -16.81 -3.69 -9.73
C ASN A 343 -15.35 -3.30 -10.01
N ASP A 344 -14.46 -4.30 -9.99
CA ASP A 344 -13.05 -4.19 -10.31
C ASP A 344 -12.56 -5.53 -10.87
N GLY A 345 -11.31 -5.64 -11.31
CA GLY A 345 -10.78 -6.89 -11.81
C GLY A 345 -9.37 -6.82 -12.38
N LEU A 346 -8.88 -7.99 -12.72
CA LEU A 346 -7.63 -8.17 -13.45
C LEU A 346 -7.85 -7.94 -14.95
N VAL A 347 -6.84 -7.39 -15.60
CA VAL A 347 -6.82 -7.20 -17.05
C VAL A 347 -5.61 -7.97 -17.60
N PRO A 348 -5.81 -8.99 -18.44
CA PRO A 348 -4.72 -9.73 -19.05
C PRO A 348 -3.71 -8.80 -19.74
N ASP A 349 -2.42 -9.12 -19.62
CA ASP A 349 -1.28 -8.36 -20.16
C ASP A 349 -1.10 -6.93 -19.58
N VAL A 350 -1.95 -6.51 -18.64
CA VAL A 350 -1.87 -5.20 -17.97
C VAL A 350 -1.66 -5.33 -16.47
N SER A 351 -2.51 -6.07 -15.79
CA SER A 351 -2.42 -6.33 -14.35
C SER A 351 -2.37 -7.82 -13.99
N ALA A 352 -2.51 -8.70 -14.98
CA ALA A 352 -2.40 -10.14 -14.82
C ALA A 352 -1.66 -10.80 -15.98
N GLU A 353 -1.03 -11.94 -15.70
CA GLU A 353 -0.41 -12.83 -16.65
C GLU A 353 -1.11 -14.19 -16.63
N ILE A 354 -1.35 -14.76 -17.81
CA ILE A 354 -1.86 -16.11 -17.95
C ILE A 354 -0.67 -17.05 -18.10
N TYR A 355 -0.44 -17.88 -17.10
CA TYR A 355 0.73 -18.73 -17.03
C TYR A 355 0.34 -20.21 -17.25
N VAL A 356 1.02 -20.88 -18.20
CA VAL A 356 0.91 -22.32 -18.43
C VAL A 356 2.19 -22.99 -17.97
N TRP A 357 2.10 -23.88 -16.97
CA TRP A 357 3.27 -24.57 -16.42
C TRP A 357 3.87 -25.56 -17.42
N GLU A 358 5.20 -25.46 -17.59
CA GLU A 358 6.02 -26.40 -18.39
C GLU A 358 5.49 -26.65 -19.82
N GLY A 359 4.69 -25.72 -20.38
CA GLY A 359 4.12 -25.88 -21.71
C GLY A 359 3.17 -27.10 -21.84
N THR A 360 2.50 -27.46 -20.75
CA THR A 360 1.58 -28.60 -20.69
C THR A 360 0.31 -28.43 -21.51
N LEU A 361 0.03 -27.19 -21.91
CA LEU A 361 -1.12 -26.78 -22.73
C LEU A 361 -0.66 -26.06 -23.98
N THR A 362 -1.39 -26.24 -25.06
CA THR A 362 -1.27 -25.46 -26.31
C THR A 362 -2.62 -24.86 -26.66
N ASP A 363 -2.65 -23.90 -27.58
CA ASP A 363 -3.88 -23.22 -27.99
C ASP A 363 -4.94 -24.23 -28.46
N GLY A 364 -6.15 -24.02 -27.96
CA GLY A 364 -7.35 -24.77 -28.35
C GLY A 364 -8.19 -24.00 -29.37
N SER A 365 -9.38 -24.53 -29.63
CA SER A 365 -10.27 -23.99 -30.67
C SER A 365 -11.73 -23.89 -30.26
N LEU A 366 -12.02 -23.91 -28.96
CA LEU A 366 -13.39 -23.71 -28.47
C LEU A 366 -13.76 -22.24 -28.52
N ALA A 367 -15.00 -21.95 -28.89
CA ALA A 367 -15.53 -20.59 -28.93
C ALA A 367 -15.81 -20.08 -27.50
N PRO A 368 -15.78 -18.75 -27.29
CA PRO A 368 -16.09 -18.12 -25.99
C PRO A 368 -17.50 -18.48 -25.51
N TYR A 369 -17.68 -18.40 -24.19
CA TYR A 369 -19.01 -18.42 -23.57
C TYR A 369 -19.66 -17.04 -23.67
N GLU A 370 -18.89 -15.98 -23.38
CA GLU A 370 -19.29 -14.59 -23.50
C GLU A 370 -18.22 -13.78 -24.27
N GLY A 371 -18.60 -12.63 -24.83
CA GLY A 371 -17.70 -11.71 -25.49
C GLY A 371 -16.88 -12.29 -26.64
N ASP A 372 -15.68 -11.77 -26.79
CA ASP A 372 -14.76 -12.11 -27.89
C ASP A 372 -13.57 -12.97 -27.44
N ASN A 373 -13.25 -13.04 -26.13
CA ASN A 373 -12.07 -13.70 -25.59
C ASN A 373 -12.43 -15.02 -24.88
N VAL A 374 -11.49 -15.97 -24.90
CA VAL A 374 -11.63 -17.27 -24.21
C VAL A 374 -10.27 -17.87 -23.94
N LEU A 375 -10.11 -18.50 -22.78
CA LEU A 375 -8.97 -19.36 -22.48
C LEU A 375 -9.25 -20.77 -23.01
N SER A 376 -8.94 -21.01 -24.28
CA SER A 376 -9.14 -22.33 -24.91
C SER A 376 -7.81 -23.05 -25.05
N TRP A 377 -7.73 -24.28 -24.51
CA TRP A 377 -6.51 -25.05 -24.50
C TRP A 377 -6.74 -26.50 -24.88
N GLN A 378 -5.67 -27.11 -25.45
CA GLN A 378 -5.54 -28.54 -25.70
C GLN A 378 -4.32 -29.06 -24.94
N THR A 379 -4.45 -30.21 -24.30
CA THR A 379 -3.35 -30.87 -23.60
C THR A 379 -2.20 -31.25 -24.53
N ALA A 380 -0.96 -30.97 -24.14
CA ALA A 380 0.25 -31.26 -24.91
C ALA A 380 0.75 -32.70 -24.72
N GLY A 381 0.03 -33.56 -23.98
CA GLY A 381 0.38 -34.97 -23.78
C GLY A 381 1.47 -35.23 -22.73
N SER A 382 1.68 -34.28 -21.82
CA SER A 382 2.71 -34.32 -20.76
C SER A 382 2.38 -35.19 -19.55
N GLY A 383 1.21 -35.87 -19.54
CA GLY A 383 0.77 -36.70 -18.41
C GLY A 383 0.10 -35.91 -17.27
N TRP A 384 0.07 -34.60 -17.36
CA TRP A 384 -0.65 -33.65 -16.50
C TRP A 384 -0.79 -32.32 -17.23
N PHE A 385 -1.60 -31.41 -16.72
CA PHE A 385 -1.58 -30.01 -17.15
C PHE A 385 -1.89 -29.04 -16.00
N GLY A 386 -1.40 -27.81 -16.15
CA GLY A 386 -1.67 -26.75 -15.22
C GLY A 386 -1.58 -25.38 -15.86
N ALA A 387 -2.52 -24.51 -15.49
CA ALA A 387 -2.50 -23.12 -15.86
C ALA A 387 -3.07 -22.25 -14.72
N GLY A 388 -2.64 -21.01 -14.64
CA GLY A 388 -3.13 -20.05 -13.65
C GLY A 388 -3.18 -18.66 -14.21
N ILE A 389 -4.01 -17.83 -13.61
CA ILE A 389 -4.06 -16.39 -13.82
C ILE A 389 -3.39 -15.75 -12.62
N MET A 390 -2.27 -15.11 -12.88
CA MET A 390 -1.39 -14.52 -11.86
C MET A 390 -1.48 -13.01 -11.92
N SER A 391 -1.85 -12.37 -10.82
CA SER A 391 -1.77 -10.92 -10.72
C SER A 391 -0.31 -10.45 -10.68
N MET A 392 -0.01 -9.34 -11.38
CA MET A 392 1.34 -8.75 -11.38
C MET A 392 1.72 -8.11 -10.05
N GLN A 393 0.75 -7.87 -9.20
CA GLN A 393 0.90 -7.40 -7.82
C GLN A 393 -0.07 -8.17 -6.94
N PRO A 394 0.25 -8.43 -5.67
CA PRO A 394 -0.66 -9.13 -4.78
C PRO A 394 -2.03 -8.46 -4.70
N VAL A 395 -3.08 -9.26 -4.68
CA VAL A 395 -4.48 -8.79 -4.58
C VAL A 395 -5.07 -9.17 -3.23
N ASN A 396 -5.75 -8.21 -2.60
CA ASN A 396 -6.45 -8.43 -1.33
C ASN A 396 -7.93 -8.71 -1.57
N LEU A 397 -8.29 -9.99 -1.57
CA LEU A 397 -9.68 -10.46 -1.66
C LEU A 397 -10.22 -10.95 -0.29
N PHE A 398 -9.67 -10.44 0.82
CA PHE A 398 -10.09 -10.82 2.17
C PHE A 398 -11.60 -10.60 2.40
N GLY A 399 -12.15 -9.49 1.90
CA GLY A 399 -13.58 -9.18 1.97
C GLY A 399 -14.48 -10.18 1.24
N PHE A 400 -13.93 -11.02 0.36
CA PHE A 400 -14.66 -12.06 -0.36
C PHE A 400 -14.70 -13.42 0.37
N GLY A 401 -14.16 -13.50 1.59
CA GLY A 401 -14.01 -14.75 2.35
C GLY A 401 -15.29 -15.56 2.54
N ASP A 402 -16.44 -14.91 2.62
CA ASP A 402 -17.78 -15.52 2.72
C ASP A 402 -18.50 -15.63 1.37
N GLY A 403 -17.80 -15.32 0.28
CA GLY A 403 -18.30 -15.33 -1.08
C GLY A 403 -17.97 -16.61 -1.87
N HIS A 404 -17.93 -16.46 -3.18
CA HIS A 404 -17.72 -17.58 -4.11
C HIS A 404 -16.76 -17.17 -5.23
N LEU A 405 -15.91 -18.10 -5.64
CA LEU A 405 -15.25 -18.09 -6.96
C LEU A 405 -16.19 -18.74 -7.98
N LYS A 406 -16.55 -18.01 -9.00
CA LYS A 406 -17.43 -18.46 -10.09
C LYS A 406 -16.67 -18.49 -11.40
N PHE A 407 -16.98 -19.48 -12.24
CA PHE A 407 -16.38 -19.58 -13.57
C PHE A 407 -17.22 -20.44 -14.50
N ARG A 408 -17.05 -20.23 -15.80
CA ARG A 408 -17.55 -21.10 -16.86
C ARG A 408 -16.44 -22.00 -17.36
N ILE A 409 -16.77 -23.26 -17.60
CA ILE A 409 -15.83 -24.23 -18.16
C ILE A 409 -16.54 -25.17 -19.13
N ASN A 410 -15.90 -25.37 -20.27
CA ASN A 410 -16.27 -26.43 -21.20
C ASN A 410 -15.17 -27.50 -21.19
N ILE A 411 -15.37 -28.56 -20.44
CA ILE A 411 -14.40 -29.66 -20.26
C ILE A 411 -15.12 -31.02 -20.30
N PRO A 412 -14.54 -32.07 -20.91
CA PRO A 412 -15.16 -33.38 -20.96
C PRO A 412 -15.47 -33.98 -19.58
N ALA A 413 -16.59 -34.68 -19.47
CA ALA A 413 -17.06 -35.24 -18.22
C ALA A 413 -16.12 -36.31 -17.62
N ASN A 414 -15.31 -36.95 -18.42
CA ASN A 414 -14.35 -37.99 -17.99
C ASN A 414 -13.04 -37.43 -17.43
N VAL A 415 -12.84 -36.09 -17.40
CA VAL A 415 -11.65 -35.45 -16.85
C VAL A 415 -11.84 -35.19 -15.37
N THR A 416 -10.90 -35.61 -14.54
CA THR A 416 -10.79 -35.17 -13.14
C THR A 416 -9.81 -34.01 -13.08
N PHE A 417 -10.21 -32.87 -12.52
CA PHE A 417 -9.35 -31.69 -12.39
C PHE A 417 -9.53 -31.00 -11.03
N LYS A 418 -8.65 -30.08 -10.71
CA LYS A 418 -8.68 -29.27 -9.50
C LYS A 418 -8.74 -27.80 -9.86
N ILE A 419 -9.42 -27.02 -9.03
CA ILE A 419 -9.36 -25.55 -9.04
C ILE A 419 -8.77 -25.10 -7.72
N GLY A 420 -7.86 -24.12 -7.77
CA GLY A 420 -7.15 -23.63 -6.61
C GLY A 420 -6.78 -22.15 -6.70
N ILE A 421 -6.16 -21.68 -5.63
CA ILE A 421 -5.58 -20.34 -5.49
C ILE A 421 -4.23 -20.45 -4.80
N ILE A 422 -3.35 -19.46 -5.00
CA ILE A 422 -2.01 -19.43 -4.42
C ILE A 422 -1.77 -18.02 -3.88
N ASP A 423 -1.22 -17.92 -2.66
CA ASP A 423 -0.76 -16.67 -2.10
C ASP A 423 0.72 -16.38 -2.42
N THR A 424 1.20 -15.19 -2.08
CA THR A 424 2.57 -14.75 -2.35
C THR A 424 3.65 -15.53 -1.61
N TRP A 425 3.29 -16.24 -0.53
CA TRP A 425 4.21 -17.13 0.19
C TRP A 425 4.26 -18.54 -0.39
N GLY A 426 3.50 -18.79 -1.48
CA GLY A 426 3.43 -20.10 -2.12
C GLY A 426 2.51 -21.08 -1.42
N ASN A 427 1.73 -20.64 -0.40
CA ASN A 427 0.67 -21.50 0.12
C ASN A 427 -0.38 -21.67 -0.95
N GLN A 428 -0.82 -22.91 -1.14
CA GLN A 428 -1.78 -23.27 -2.18
C GLN A 428 -2.83 -24.24 -1.65
N HIS A 429 -4.05 -24.11 -2.11
CA HIS A 429 -5.12 -25.04 -1.78
C HIS A 429 -6.03 -25.24 -2.98
N TYR A 430 -6.52 -26.47 -3.14
CA TYR A 430 -7.30 -26.91 -4.30
C TYR A 430 -8.55 -27.65 -3.87
N VAL A 431 -9.63 -27.47 -4.62
CA VAL A 431 -10.82 -28.32 -4.58
C VAL A 431 -10.89 -29.19 -5.83
N GLN A 432 -11.36 -30.42 -5.68
CA GLN A 432 -11.35 -31.41 -6.78
C GLN A 432 -12.72 -31.49 -7.45
N PHE A 433 -12.71 -31.64 -8.77
CA PHE A 433 -13.86 -31.93 -9.64
C PHE A 433 -13.70 -33.34 -10.24
N PRO A 434 -14.19 -34.39 -9.58
CA PRO A 434 -14.03 -35.78 -10.07
C PRO A 434 -14.76 -36.00 -11.38
N ALA A 435 -14.23 -36.91 -12.19
CA ALA A 435 -14.86 -37.35 -13.43
C ALA A 435 -16.29 -37.82 -13.21
N HIS A 436 -17.19 -37.51 -14.14
CA HIS A 436 -18.60 -37.88 -14.13
C HIS A 436 -19.42 -37.47 -12.89
N GLN A 437 -18.92 -36.51 -12.10
CA GLN A 437 -19.63 -36.00 -10.93
C GLN A 437 -20.02 -34.53 -11.10
N THR A 438 -21.14 -34.16 -10.48
CA THR A 438 -21.53 -32.77 -10.32
C THR A 438 -20.94 -32.26 -8.99
N THR A 439 -20.04 -31.30 -9.09
CA THR A 439 -19.36 -30.69 -7.92
C THR A 439 -19.49 -29.18 -8.05
N TYR A 440 -19.81 -28.49 -6.95
CA TYR A 440 -20.00 -27.03 -6.92
C TYR A 440 -20.92 -26.51 -8.04
N GLY A 441 -21.97 -27.25 -8.34
CA GLY A 441 -22.96 -26.92 -9.36
C GLY A 441 -22.55 -27.22 -10.81
N LEU A 442 -21.30 -27.62 -11.08
CA LEU A 442 -20.81 -27.88 -12.42
C LEU A 442 -21.44 -29.14 -13.04
N VAL A 443 -22.22 -28.96 -14.08
CA VAL A 443 -22.77 -30.04 -14.92
C VAL A 443 -21.99 -30.06 -16.25
N ARG A 444 -21.41 -31.23 -16.58
CA ARG A 444 -20.59 -31.45 -17.78
C ARG A 444 -21.34 -32.32 -18.79
N ASN A 445 -22.01 -31.69 -19.73
CA ASN A 445 -22.86 -32.34 -20.73
C ASN A 445 -22.37 -32.15 -22.18
N GLY A 446 -21.10 -31.78 -22.35
CA GLY A 446 -20.48 -31.55 -23.65
C GLY A 446 -20.54 -30.10 -24.15
N GLY A 447 -20.97 -29.16 -23.33
CA GLY A 447 -20.97 -27.72 -23.56
C GLY A 447 -20.48 -26.95 -22.31
N TRP A 448 -20.74 -25.66 -22.27
CA TRP A 448 -20.39 -24.79 -21.15
C TRP A 448 -21.20 -25.14 -19.90
N GLY A 449 -20.50 -25.38 -18.79
CA GLY A 449 -21.07 -25.51 -17.46
C GLY A 449 -20.58 -24.40 -16.54
N GLN A 450 -21.35 -24.10 -15.49
CA GLN A 450 -20.95 -23.14 -14.46
C GLN A 450 -20.59 -23.85 -13.16
N ALA A 451 -19.52 -23.42 -12.52
CA ALA A 451 -19.19 -23.78 -11.15
C ALA A 451 -19.27 -22.56 -10.23
N SER A 452 -19.56 -22.81 -8.95
CA SER A 452 -19.59 -21.79 -7.90
C SER A 452 -18.97 -22.39 -6.63
N ILE A 453 -17.71 -22.08 -6.37
CA ILE A 453 -16.94 -22.64 -5.25
C ILE A 453 -17.01 -21.67 -4.08
N PRO A 454 -17.51 -22.06 -2.88
CA PRO A 454 -17.41 -21.22 -1.69
C PRO A 454 -15.92 -20.91 -1.40
N VAL A 455 -15.59 -19.66 -1.16
CA VAL A 455 -14.22 -19.23 -0.85
C VAL A 455 -13.70 -19.93 0.40
N SER A 456 -14.56 -20.21 1.38
CA SER A 456 -14.22 -20.98 2.58
C SER A 456 -13.69 -22.41 2.26
N ALA A 457 -14.18 -23.04 1.20
CA ALA A 457 -13.66 -24.33 0.73
C ALA A 457 -12.35 -24.18 -0.06
N LEU A 458 -12.18 -23.03 -0.73
CA LEU A 458 -11.04 -22.78 -1.62
C LEU A 458 -9.79 -22.33 -0.85
N ARG A 459 -9.95 -21.50 0.21
CA ARG A 459 -8.81 -20.98 0.96
C ARG A 459 -8.15 -21.99 1.90
N GLY A 460 -8.83 -23.09 2.28
CA GLY A 460 -8.34 -24.01 3.30
C GLY A 460 -8.01 -23.29 4.61
N THR A 461 -6.91 -23.69 5.25
CA THR A 461 -6.45 -23.11 6.54
C THR A 461 -5.17 -22.28 6.42
N ALA A 462 -4.51 -22.28 5.25
CA ALA A 462 -3.18 -21.70 5.08
C ALA A 462 -3.14 -20.47 4.16
N ILE A 463 -4.13 -20.29 3.30
CA ILE A 463 -4.14 -19.20 2.31
C ILE A 463 -4.48 -17.87 3.00
N ASP A 464 -3.64 -16.88 2.77
CA ASP A 464 -3.94 -15.49 3.12
C ASP A 464 -4.61 -14.76 1.93
N LEU A 465 -5.92 -14.56 2.03
CA LEU A 465 -6.69 -13.88 0.99
C LEU A 465 -6.30 -12.39 0.81
N ARG A 466 -5.50 -11.83 1.71
CA ARG A 466 -4.97 -10.45 1.58
C ARG A 466 -3.79 -10.37 0.61
N MET A 467 -3.20 -11.50 0.30
CA MET A 467 -1.93 -11.58 -0.43
C MET A 467 -1.99 -12.65 -1.54
N LEU A 468 -3.08 -12.67 -2.30
CA LEU A 468 -3.18 -13.59 -3.43
C LEU A 468 -2.23 -13.18 -4.55
N SER A 469 -1.64 -14.17 -5.21
CA SER A 469 -0.81 -14.02 -6.41
C SER A 469 -1.32 -14.82 -7.59
N TYR A 470 -2.06 -15.91 -7.34
CA TYR A 470 -2.85 -16.61 -8.35
C TYR A 470 -4.29 -16.68 -7.85
N GLU A 471 -5.14 -15.88 -8.46
CA GLU A 471 -6.55 -15.75 -8.10
C GLU A 471 -7.40 -16.87 -8.69
N PHE A 472 -6.83 -17.61 -9.66
CA PHE A 472 -7.42 -18.79 -10.28
C PHE A 472 -6.33 -19.72 -10.80
N VAL A 473 -6.44 -21.00 -10.48
CA VAL A 473 -5.56 -22.06 -10.97
C VAL A 473 -6.40 -23.27 -11.38
N ILE A 474 -6.08 -23.87 -12.53
CA ILE A 474 -6.59 -25.19 -12.94
C ILE A 474 -5.43 -26.18 -13.01
N LEU A 475 -5.64 -27.38 -12.46
CA LEU A 475 -4.63 -28.46 -12.43
C LEU A 475 -5.28 -29.82 -12.72
N GLU A 476 -4.65 -30.62 -13.57
CA GLU A 476 -5.01 -32.03 -13.87
C GLU A 476 -3.77 -32.91 -13.71
N GLU A 477 -3.86 -34.00 -12.93
CA GLU A 477 -2.71 -34.83 -12.54
C GLU A 477 -2.81 -36.27 -13.06
N HIS A 478 -3.83 -36.58 -13.88
CA HIS A 478 -4.08 -37.97 -14.32
C HIS A 478 -3.73 -38.22 -15.79
N GLY A 479 -3.25 -37.21 -16.50
CA GLY A 479 -2.83 -37.34 -17.90
C GLY A 479 -3.98 -37.51 -18.88
N THR A 480 -5.19 -37.07 -18.53
CA THR A 480 -6.34 -37.18 -19.42
C THR A 480 -6.25 -36.15 -20.54
N ALA A 481 -5.95 -36.62 -21.75
CA ALA A 481 -5.90 -35.73 -22.91
C ALA A 481 -7.30 -35.15 -23.21
N CYS A 482 -7.39 -33.83 -23.31
CA CYS A 482 -8.65 -33.16 -23.60
C CYS A 482 -8.43 -31.78 -24.28
N LEU A 483 -9.49 -31.33 -24.94
CA LEU A 483 -9.70 -29.95 -25.35
C LEU A 483 -10.69 -29.37 -24.36
N PHE A 484 -10.36 -28.19 -23.78
CA PHE A 484 -11.22 -27.51 -22.84
C PHE A 484 -11.09 -25.98 -22.97
N ALA A 485 -12.03 -25.26 -22.38
CA ALA A 485 -11.96 -23.83 -22.31
C ALA A 485 -12.53 -23.30 -21.01
N LEU A 486 -12.00 -22.17 -20.57
CA LEU A 486 -12.43 -21.39 -19.41
C LEU A 486 -12.85 -20.00 -19.87
N ASP A 487 -13.86 -19.46 -19.20
CA ASP A 487 -14.41 -18.14 -19.47
C ASP A 487 -15.21 -17.64 -18.26
N ASP A 488 -15.56 -16.36 -18.22
CA ASP A 488 -16.42 -15.76 -17.20
C ASP A 488 -15.97 -16.15 -15.79
N ILE A 489 -14.70 -15.83 -15.47
CA ILE A 489 -14.07 -16.15 -14.19
C ILE A 489 -14.10 -14.90 -13.30
N TYR A 490 -14.75 -14.98 -12.14
CA TYR A 490 -14.83 -13.86 -11.20
C TYR A 490 -15.08 -14.33 -9.77
N TRP A 491 -14.68 -13.47 -8.82
CA TRP A 491 -15.05 -13.60 -7.42
C TRP A 491 -16.32 -12.80 -7.15
N GLU A 492 -17.24 -13.38 -6.40
CA GLU A 492 -18.46 -12.73 -5.93
C GLU A 492 -18.44 -12.69 -4.42
N GLY A 493 -18.56 -11.50 -3.83
CA GLY A 493 -18.63 -11.32 -2.39
C GLY A 493 -19.89 -11.96 -1.80
N GLY A 494 -19.81 -12.49 -0.59
CA GLY A 494 -20.97 -13.04 0.13
C GLY A 494 -22.00 -11.94 0.34
N GLY A 495 -23.20 -12.11 -0.20
CA GLY A 495 -24.31 -11.14 -0.11
C GLY A 495 -24.90 -10.98 1.29
N SER A 496 -24.13 -10.52 2.24
CA SER A 496 -24.62 -9.68 3.31
C SER A 496 -24.53 -8.26 2.78
N THR A 497 -25.64 -7.73 2.31
CA THR A 497 -25.90 -6.30 2.33
C THR A 497 -25.98 -5.85 3.79
N SER A 498 -24.90 -5.93 4.53
CA SER A 498 -24.63 -4.93 5.53
C SER A 498 -24.19 -3.72 4.70
N VAL A 499 -25.18 -2.88 4.35
CA VAL A 499 -24.94 -1.46 4.27
C VAL A 499 -23.88 -1.20 5.33
N LEU A 500 -22.68 -0.79 4.90
CA LEU A 500 -21.77 -0.09 5.80
C LEU A 500 -22.63 1.08 6.27
N ASP A 501 -23.24 0.91 7.44
CA ASP A 501 -23.91 1.96 8.15
C ASP A 501 -22.81 3.03 8.32
N GLU A 502 -22.90 4.11 7.56
CA GLU A 502 -22.13 5.31 7.76
C GLU A 502 -22.57 5.88 9.11
N GLY A 503 -22.06 5.29 10.15
CA GLY A 503 -22.39 5.68 11.50
C GLY A 503 -21.88 4.68 12.51
N VAL A 504 -20.76 5.05 13.10
CA VAL A 504 -20.11 4.35 14.21
C VAL A 504 -19.28 3.13 13.76
N VAL A 505 -18.09 3.38 13.29
CA VAL A 505 -16.98 2.45 13.53
C VAL A 505 -16.87 2.36 15.06
N SER A 506 -17.56 1.38 15.64
CA SER A 506 -17.32 0.97 17.01
C SER A 506 -15.83 0.61 17.05
N ARG A 507 -15.03 1.48 17.65
CA ARG A 507 -13.59 1.20 17.89
C ARG A 507 -13.53 -0.17 18.53
N ARG A 508 -13.09 -1.19 17.80
CA ARG A 508 -12.77 -2.47 18.41
C ARG A 508 -11.67 -2.17 19.40
N ARG A 509 -11.91 -2.48 20.66
CA ARG A 509 -10.94 -2.26 21.72
C ARG A 509 -10.09 -3.52 21.86
N LEU A 510 -8.82 -3.37 22.21
CA LEU A 510 -8.01 -4.48 22.65
C LEU A 510 -8.72 -5.18 23.80
N ASP A 511 -9.10 -6.45 23.64
CA ASP A 511 -9.69 -7.26 24.69
C ASP A 511 -8.89 -8.54 24.88
N LEU A 512 -8.52 -8.80 26.12
CA LEU A 512 -7.78 -10.01 26.51
C LEU A 512 -8.74 -10.87 27.34
N HIS A 513 -9.15 -12.02 26.82
CA HIS A 513 -10.11 -12.89 27.48
C HIS A 513 -9.48 -13.74 28.58
N PRO A 514 -10.27 -14.26 29.54
CA PRO A 514 -9.79 -15.27 30.45
C PRO A 514 -9.26 -16.48 29.69
N ASN A 515 -8.12 -17.00 30.12
CA ASN A 515 -7.58 -18.25 29.57
C ASN A 515 -8.49 -19.45 29.91
N ALA A 516 -8.55 -20.42 29.05
CA ALA A 516 -9.37 -21.61 29.25
C ALA A 516 -8.59 -22.89 28.89
N PRO A 517 -8.55 -23.87 29.79
CA PRO A 517 -9.08 -23.86 31.16
C PRO A 517 -8.28 -22.94 32.10
N ASN A 518 -8.91 -22.49 33.18
CA ASN A 518 -8.27 -21.79 34.29
C ASN A 518 -8.97 -22.19 35.62
N PRO A 519 -8.36 -22.86 36.58
CA PRO A 519 -6.97 -23.33 36.54
C PRO A 519 -6.68 -24.39 35.48
N PHE A 520 -5.42 -24.47 35.03
CA PHE A 520 -5.04 -25.40 33.98
C PHE A 520 -3.88 -26.33 34.43
N ASN A 521 -3.85 -27.52 33.81
CA ASN A 521 -2.77 -28.47 33.93
C ASN A 521 -2.24 -28.81 32.55
N ALA A 522 -0.97 -28.58 32.39
CA ALA A 522 -0.14 -28.74 31.21
C ALA A 522 -0.44 -27.76 30.05
N ARG A 523 -1.67 -27.30 29.80
CA ARG A 523 -1.93 -26.40 28.65
C ARG A 523 -3.19 -25.57 28.85
N THR A 524 -3.14 -24.31 28.41
CA THR A 524 -4.28 -23.40 28.37
C THR A 524 -4.30 -22.62 27.06
N GLU A 525 -5.48 -22.26 26.58
CA GLU A 525 -5.68 -21.34 25.47
C GLU A 525 -5.88 -19.91 26.00
N ILE A 526 -5.17 -18.96 25.45
CA ILE A 526 -5.31 -17.53 25.71
C ILE A 526 -5.92 -16.91 24.47
N ARG A 527 -7.13 -16.35 24.60
CA ARG A 527 -7.87 -15.68 23.52
C ARG A 527 -7.83 -14.18 23.70
N PHE A 528 -7.79 -13.46 22.60
CA PHE A 528 -7.79 -12.01 22.62
C PHE A 528 -8.33 -11.44 21.30
N ASP A 529 -8.91 -10.23 21.37
CA ASP A 529 -9.35 -9.47 20.21
C ASP A 529 -8.43 -8.29 19.99
N LEU A 530 -7.92 -8.15 18.76
CA LEU A 530 -7.13 -7.00 18.36
C LEU A 530 -8.03 -5.92 17.73
N PRO A 531 -7.78 -4.63 18.03
CA PRO A 531 -8.53 -3.54 17.43
C PRO A 531 -8.37 -3.47 15.91
N SER A 532 -7.19 -3.79 15.41
CA SER A 532 -6.82 -3.90 14.00
C SER A 532 -5.87 -5.09 13.80
N ALA A 533 -5.70 -5.54 12.56
CA ALA A 533 -4.62 -6.48 12.26
C ALA A 533 -3.28 -5.81 12.52
N GLY A 534 -2.35 -6.51 13.19
CA GLY A 534 -1.08 -5.92 13.52
C GLY A 534 -0.23 -6.79 14.43
N ILE A 535 0.96 -6.28 14.75
CA ILE A 535 1.89 -6.95 15.67
C ILE A 535 1.30 -6.94 17.08
N TYR A 536 1.33 -8.10 17.71
CA TYR A 536 1.03 -8.22 19.13
C TYR A 536 2.17 -8.90 19.88
N GLU A 537 2.30 -8.56 21.16
CA GLU A 537 3.20 -9.19 22.10
C GLU A 537 2.40 -9.66 23.32
N LEU A 538 2.50 -10.95 23.66
CA LEU A 538 1.92 -11.52 24.86
C LEU A 538 3.03 -12.05 25.75
N GLU A 539 3.19 -11.44 26.90
CA GLU A 539 4.21 -11.80 27.88
C GLU A 539 3.59 -12.41 29.13
N ILE A 540 4.23 -13.42 29.68
CA ILE A 540 3.80 -14.12 30.90
C ILE A 540 4.80 -13.83 32.01
N TYR A 541 4.28 -13.48 33.18
CA TYR A 541 5.04 -13.08 34.35
C TYR A 541 4.69 -13.94 35.58
N ASP A 542 5.66 -14.19 36.44
CA ASP A 542 5.41 -14.73 37.77
C ASP A 542 4.91 -13.65 38.75
N VAL A 543 4.55 -14.06 39.98
CA VAL A 543 4.05 -13.14 41.01
C VAL A 543 5.09 -12.10 41.46
N ALA A 544 6.37 -12.30 41.16
CA ALA A 544 7.44 -11.33 41.43
C ALA A 544 7.64 -10.33 40.29
N GLY A 545 6.82 -10.40 39.23
CA GLY A 545 6.90 -9.55 38.05
C GLY A 545 8.04 -9.93 37.10
N ARG A 546 8.64 -11.09 37.25
CA ARG A 546 9.68 -11.58 36.35
C ARG A 546 9.02 -12.24 35.16
N ARG A 547 9.40 -11.82 33.94
CA ARG A 547 8.95 -12.42 32.68
C ARG A 547 9.46 -13.87 32.61
N VAL A 548 8.56 -14.81 32.37
CA VAL A 548 8.86 -16.25 32.27
C VAL A 548 8.68 -16.81 30.87
N ALA A 549 7.73 -16.27 30.10
CA ALA A 549 7.54 -16.66 28.69
C ALA A 549 7.05 -15.46 27.85
N GLY A 550 7.29 -15.49 26.54
CA GLY A 550 6.83 -14.49 25.61
C GLY A 550 6.43 -15.08 24.26
N PHE A 551 5.39 -14.52 23.68
CA PHE A 551 4.83 -14.87 22.39
C PHE A 551 4.61 -13.56 21.62
N GLY A 552 4.98 -13.55 20.38
CA GLY A 552 4.76 -12.41 19.50
C GLY A 552 4.37 -12.89 18.10
N GLY A 553 3.67 -12.07 17.37
CA GLY A 553 3.25 -12.40 16.03
C GLY A 553 2.39 -11.30 15.41
N VAL A 554 1.97 -11.53 14.19
CA VAL A 554 0.97 -10.70 13.52
C VAL A 554 -0.40 -11.36 13.74
N GLY A 555 -1.33 -10.62 14.36
CA GLY A 555 -2.70 -11.07 14.59
C GLY A 555 -3.68 -10.41 13.64
N SER A 556 -4.82 -11.06 13.41
CA SER A 556 -5.92 -10.50 12.63
C SER A 556 -6.74 -9.52 13.46
N ALA A 557 -7.40 -8.54 12.84
CA ALA A 557 -8.41 -7.73 13.50
C ALA A 557 -9.53 -8.62 14.06
N GLY A 558 -9.90 -8.44 15.35
CA GLY A 558 -10.85 -9.29 16.07
C GLY A 558 -10.18 -10.48 16.73
N ALA A 559 -10.82 -11.66 16.71
CA ALA A 559 -10.46 -12.82 17.51
C ALA A 559 -9.15 -13.48 17.09
N ASN A 560 -8.24 -13.64 18.08
CA ASN A 560 -6.98 -14.36 17.97
C ASN A 560 -6.85 -15.32 19.17
N SER A 561 -6.00 -16.33 19.05
CA SER A 561 -5.67 -17.20 20.17
C SER A 561 -4.26 -17.76 20.07
N LEU A 562 -3.70 -18.12 21.23
CA LEU A 562 -2.47 -18.89 21.35
C LEU A 562 -2.54 -19.88 22.51
N PHE A 563 -1.65 -20.82 22.51
CA PHE A 563 -1.57 -21.83 23.58
C PHE A 563 -0.29 -21.69 24.37
N TRP A 564 -0.40 -21.82 25.70
CA TRP A 564 0.73 -21.92 26.61
C TRP A 564 0.72 -23.23 27.39
N ASP A 565 1.87 -23.87 27.45
CA ASP A 565 2.04 -25.19 28.08
C ASP A 565 2.65 -25.16 29.49
N GLY A 566 2.71 -23.98 30.11
CA GLY A 566 3.25 -23.81 31.46
C GLY A 566 4.77 -23.95 31.56
N ARG A 567 5.50 -23.66 30.48
CA ARG A 567 6.97 -23.66 30.40
C ARG A 567 7.52 -22.24 30.22
N ASP A 568 8.75 -22.06 30.63
CA ASP A 568 9.49 -20.83 30.37
C ASP A 568 10.07 -20.79 28.92
N ASP A 569 10.63 -19.65 28.53
CA ASP A 569 11.26 -19.44 27.20
C ASP A 569 12.42 -20.43 26.92
N ARG A 570 12.94 -21.15 27.93
CA ARG A 570 13.99 -22.16 27.79
C ARG A 570 13.43 -23.57 27.71
N GLY A 571 12.10 -23.71 27.75
CA GLY A 571 11.40 -25.00 27.77
C GLY A 571 11.39 -25.70 29.14
N ALA A 572 11.80 -25.04 30.22
CA ALA A 572 11.74 -25.61 31.55
C ALA A 572 10.33 -25.49 32.14
N ASP A 573 9.89 -26.56 32.82
CA ASP A 573 8.60 -26.59 33.48
C ASP A 573 8.53 -25.60 34.63
N LEU A 574 7.48 -24.77 34.65
CA LEU A 574 7.19 -23.86 35.76
C LEU A 574 6.38 -24.54 36.86
N GLY A 575 6.51 -24.08 38.08
CA GLY A 575 5.78 -24.63 39.25
C GLY A 575 4.32 -24.21 39.27
N SER A 576 3.48 -24.98 40.05
CA SER A 576 2.11 -24.55 40.34
C SER A 576 2.11 -23.17 41.00
N GLY A 577 1.22 -22.30 40.56
CA GLY A 577 1.15 -20.93 41.06
C GLY A 577 0.29 -20.02 40.23
N VAL A 578 0.22 -18.75 40.64
CA VAL A 578 -0.43 -17.68 39.92
C VAL A 578 0.57 -17.03 38.97
N TYR A 579 0.14 -16.81 37.74
CA TYR A 579 0.89 -16.13 36.70
C TYR A 579 0.02 -15.01 36.11
N TYR A 580 0.67 -13.97 35.60
CA TYR A 580 0.00 -12.87 34.91
C TYR A 580 0.39 -12.89 33.44
N TYR A 581 -0.56 -12.71 32.55
CA TYR A 581 -0.27 -12.55 31.13
C TYR A 581 -0.72 -11.17 30.66
N ARG A 582 0.16 -10.50 29.92
CA ARG A 582 -0.05 -9.15 29.41
C ARG A 582 0.07 -9.18 27.89
N LEU A 583 -1.00 -8.73 27.25
CA LEU A 583 -1.06 -8.48 25.82
C LEU A 583 -0.75 -7.02 25.56
N ARG A 584 0.03 -6.76 24.52
CA ARG A 584 0.26 -5.44 23.94
C ARG A 584 -0.02 -5.51 22.44
N ALA A 585 -0.64 -4.46 21.89
CA ALA A 585 -0.80 -4.25 20.45
C ALA A 585 -0.85 -2.73 20.23
N GLY A 586 0.14 -2.19 19.52
CA GLY A 586 0.34 -0.74 19.43
C GLY A 586 0.48 -0.09 20.82
N ALA A 587 -0.28 0.97 21.08
CA ALA A 587 -0.31 1.67 22.38
C ALA A 587 -1.17 0.95 23.44
N ASP A 588 -2.00 0.00 23.05
CA ASP A 588 -2.94 -0.66 23.94
C ASP A 588 -2.31 -1.82 24.69
N SER A 589 -2.67 -1.99 25.97
CA SER A 589 -2.28 -3.16 26.74
C SER A 589 -3.40 -3.64 27.67
N ALA A 590 -3.50 -4.97 27.84
CA ALA A 590 -4.41 -5.61 28.76
C ALA A 590 -3.67 -6.69 29.56
N THR A 591 -4.02 -6.87 30.83
CA THR A 591 -3.38 -7.87 31.72
C THR A 591 -4.45 -8.69 32.43
N ARG A 592 -4.21 -10.00 32.55
CA ARG A 592 -5.04 -10.93 33.31
C ARG A 592 -4.20 -11.90 34.10
N GLU A 593 -4.84 -12.57 35.05
CA GLU A 593 -4.22 -13.62 35.85
C GLU A 593 -4.67 -15.02 35.43
N MET A 594 -3.84 -16.01 35.66
CA MET A 594 -4.11 -17.42 35.43
C MET A 594 -3.45 -18.30 36.49
N ILE A 595 -3.99 -19.49 36.71
CA ILE A 595 -3.50 -20.44 37.72
C ILE A 595 -3.02 -21.72 37.05
N LEU A 596 -1.73 -22.00 37.14
CA LEU A 596 -1.12 -23.26 36.74
C LEU A 596 -1.17 -24.25 37.90
N LEU A 597 -1.66 -25.46 37.66
CA LEU A 597 -1.67 -26.60 38.56
C LEU A 597 -0.85 -27.74 37.96
N LYS A 598 0.17 -28.21 38.63
CA LYS A 598 0.94 -29.42 38.27
C LYS A 598 0.75 -30.52 39.28
#